data_42c0f9e35374aa993889c32a6268b81b
#
_entry.id   42c0f9e35374aa993889c32a6268b81b
#
_cell.length_a   1.000
_cell.length_b   1.000
_cell.length_c   1.000
_cell.angle_alpha   90.00
_cell.angle_beta   90.00
_cell.angle_gamma   90.00
#
_symmetry.space_group_name_H-M   'P 1'
#
loop_
_entity.id
_entity.type
_entity.pdbx_description
1 polymer ?
#
loop_
_entity_poly.entity_id
_entity_poly.type
_entity_poly.pdbx_seq_one_letter_code
_entity_poly.pdbx_strand_id
1 'polypeptide(L)'
;IANQLIFVFNLCIFGAVSGAGIFGAQFYGSGDHEGVRDTLRFKLVISVLLFLCAALIFTGAGEQLIRLYLSGESESVDPAKTLAYGMAYLRIMIQGLLPFTLRECGETVVPMKAGITAVLINLLFNYILIYGKFGAPVLGVRGAAIATVLSRYVEAIIVISWTHRHTKENLFAHGLYRNFHIPVHLAGQILRKGTPLMLNETLWSLGMAA
;
A
#
# COMPACT_ATOMS: atom_id res chain seq x y z
N ILE A 1 -2.53 9.38 17.79
CA ILE A 1 -2.11 10.51 16.94
C ILE A 1 -1.21 10.02 15.81
N ALA A 2 -0.09 9.33 16.05
CA ALA A 2 0.73 8.76 14.99
C ALA A 2 -0.08 7.86 14.04
N ASN A 3 -1.01 7.07 14.55
CA ASN A 3 -1.92 6.25 13.76
C ASN A 3 -2.88 7.07 12.89
N GLN A 4 -3.30 8.25 13.32
CA GLN A 4 -4.19 9.12 12.53
C GLN A 4 -3.44 9.75 11.35
N LEU A 5 -2.21 10.23 11.56
CA LEU A 5 -1.37 10.74 10.48
C LEU A 5 -1.04 9.65 9.44
N ILE A 6 -0.75 8.43 9.90
CA ILE A 6 -0.57 7.26 9.04
C ILE A 6 -1.86 6.94 8.28
N PHE A 7 -3.02 7.05 8.92
CA PHE A 7 -4.32 6.82 8.30
C PHE A 7 -4.61 7.83 7.18
N VAL A 8 -4.41 9.13 7.43
CA VAL A 8 -4.54 10.19 6.40
C VAL A 8 -3.61 9.90 5.21
N PHE A 9 -2.36 9.57 5.48
CA PHE A 9 -1.39 9.26 4.44
C PHE A 9 -1.79 8.04 3.59
N ASN A 10 -2.32 7.00 4.23
CA ASN A 10 -2.84 5.83 3.52
C ASN A 10 -3.98 6.14 2.57
N LEU A 11 -4.94 6.94 3.02
CA LEU A 11 -6.06 7.34 2.19
C LEU A 11 -5.62 8.22 1.02
N CYS A 12 -4.60 9.07 1.22
CA CYS A 12 -4.00 9.85 0.15
C CYS A 12 -3.37 8.93 -0.93
N ILE A 13 -2.59 7.92 -0.53
CA ILE A 13 -2.04 6.93 -1.47
C ILE A 13 -3.15 6.14 -2.14
N PHE A 14 -4.15 5.70 -1.38
CA PHE A 14 -5.29 4.95 -1.91
C PHE A 14 -6.03 5.75 -2.98
N GLY A 15 -6.31 7.03 -2.75
CA GLY A 15 -6.93 7.91 -3.73
C GLY A 15 -6.10 8.06 -5.01
N ALA A 16 -4.77 8.24 -4.88
CA ALA A 16 -3.86 8.34 -6.02
C ALA A 16 -3.80 7.04 -6.84
N VAL A 17 -3.77 5.89 -6.17
CA VAL A 17 -3.74 4.56 -6.82
C VAL A 17 -5.08 4.23 -7.46
N SER A 18 -6.21 4.58 -6.83
CA SER A 18 -7.56 4.35 -7.36
C SER A 18 -7.80 5.10 -8.66
N GLY A 19 -7.26 6.32 -8.80
CA GLY A 19 -7.31 7.06 -10.06
C GLY A 19 -6.66 6.29 -11.22
N ALA A 20 -5.51 5.66 -10.98
CA ALA A 20 -4.86 4.79 -11.97
C ALA A 20 -5.67 3.51 -12.23
N GLY A 21 -6.38 2.99 -11.23
CA GLY A 21 -7.20 1.79 -11.33
C GLY A 21 -8.32 1.90 -12.36
N ILE A 22 -8.94 3.08 -12.46
CA ILE A 22 -9.98 3.35 -13.47
C ILE A 22 -9.44 3.12 -14.88
N PHE A 23 -8.23 3.60 -15.16
CA PHE A 23 -7.57 3.40 -16.47
C PHE A 23 -7.15 1.94 -16.65
N GLY A 24 -6.64 1.28 -15.60
CA GLY A 24 -6.28 -0.14 -15.65
C GLY A 24 -7.45 -1.02 -16.06
N ALA A 25 -8.63 -0.81 -15.46
CA ALA A 25 -9.86 -1.52 -15.82
C ALA A 25 -10.32 -1.21 -17.25
N GLN A 26 -10.23 0.05 -17.69
CA GLN A 26 -10.57 0.44 -19.06
C GLN A 26 -9.65 -0.21 -20.10
N PHE A 27 -8.34 -0.18 -19.88
CA PHE A 27 -7.37 -0.84 -20.76
C PHE A 27 -7.56 -2.34 -20.81
N TYR A 28 -7.84 -2.96 -19.66
CA TYR A 28 -8.13 -4.39 -19.64
C TYR A 28 -9.39 -4.72 -20.43
N GLY A 29 -10.48 -3.95 -20.27
CA GLY A 29 -11.73 -4.13 -21.01
C GLY A 29 -11.58 -3.90 -22.52
N SER A 30 -10.62 -3.08 -22.96
CA SER A 30 -10.29 -2.88 -24.37
C SER A 30 -9.25 -3.87 -24.93
N GLY A 31 -8.72 -4.77 -24.09
CA GLY A 31 -7.68 -5.72 -24.50
C GLY A 31 -6.27 -5.13 -24.59
N ASP A 32 -6.07 -3.89 -24.12
CA ASP A 32 -4.78 -3.22 -24.12
C ASP A 32 -3.97 -3.60 -22.86
N HIS A 33 -3.27 -4.73 -22.95
CA HIS A 33 -2.43 -5.24 -21.85
C HIS A 33 -1.19 -4.37 -21.59
N GLU A 34 -0.76 -3.58 -22.56
CA GLU A 34 0.34 -2.64 -22.39
C GLU A 34 -0.11 -1.44 -21.55
N GLY A 35 -1.28 -0.90 -21.82
CA GLY A 35 -1.90 0.14 -20.99
C GLY A 35 -2.12 -0.32 -19.54
N VAL A 36 -2.56 -1.56 -19.31
CA VAL A 36 -2.65 -2.14 -17.95
C VAL A 36 -1.27 -2.17 -17.26
N ARG A 37 -0.22 -2.57 -17.99
CA ARG A 37 1.15 -2.60 -17.47
C ARG A 37 1.65 -1.21 -17.11
N ASP A 38 1.37 -0.22 -17.92
CA ASP A 38 1.79 1.16 -17.69
C ASP A 38 1.04 1.79 -16.53
N THR A 39 -0.24 1.47 -16.34
CA THR A 39 -0.97 1.88 -15.13
C THR A 39 -0.41 1.26 -13.86
N LEU A 40 0.01 0.00 -13.88
CA LEU A 40 0.66 -0.65 -12.74
C LEU A 40 2.04 -0.03 -12.44
N ARG A 41 2.84 0.29 -13.49
CA ARG A 41 4.10 1.03 -13.34
C ARG A 41 3.86 2.41 -12.72
N PHE A 42 2.84 3.12 -13.19
CA PHE A 42 2.45 4.41 -12.63
C PHE A 42 2.11 4.28 -11.13
N LYS A 43 1.31 3.28 -10.74
CA LYS A 43 0.97 3.02 -9.34
C LYS A 43 2.22 2.80 -8.48
N LEU A 44 3.18 2.01 -8.98
CA LEU A 44 4.46 1.79 -8.29
C LEU A 44 5.24 3.09 -8.10
N VAL A 45 5.42 3.87 -9.18
CA VAL A 45 6.18 5.13 -9.13
C VAL A 45 5.51 6.15 -8.20
N ILE A 46 4.19 6.36 -8.34
CA ILE A 46 3.49 7.34 -7.51
C ILE A 46 3.48 6.95 -6.03
N SER A 47 3.38 5.65 -5.71
CA SER A 47 3.45 5.16 -4.33
C SER A 47 4.82 5.43 -3.70
N VAL A 48 5.90 5.24 -4.46
CA VAL A 48 7.27 5.56 -4.01
C VAL A 48 7.45 7.08 -3.84
N LEU A 49 6.97 7.88 -4.79
CA LEU A 49 7.05 9.34 -4.71
C LEU A 49 6.28 9.89 -3.51
N LEU A 50 5.05 9.45 -3.30
CA LEU A 50 4.25 9.86 -2.14
C LEU A 50 4.91 9.45 -0.83
N PHE A 51 5.51 8.27 -0.77
CA PHE A 51 6.28 7.84 0.39
C PHE A 51 7.49 8.75 0.64
N LEU A 52 8.27 9.07 -0.40
CA LEU A 52 9.42 9.96 -0.26
C LEU A 52 8.99 11.35 0.20
N CYS A 53 7.91 11.90 -0.35
CA CYS A 53 7.33 13.16 0.10
C CYS A 53 6.91 13.10 1.57
N ALA A 54 6.22 12.04 1.99
CA ALA A 54 5.84 11.87 3.39
C ALA A 54 7.07 11.72 4.30
N ALA A 55 8.07 10.94 3.91
CA ALA A 55 9.29 10.79 4.66
C ALA A 55 10.01 12.14 4.85
N LEU A 56 10.08 12.97 3.80
CA LEU A 56 10.65 14.32 3.88
C LEU A 56 9.83 15.24 4.79
N ILE A 57 8.50 15.19 4.72
CA ILE A 57 7.63 15.98 5.60
C ILE A 57 7.80 15.54 7.06
N PHE A 58 7.81 14.23 7.34
CA PHE A 58 7.96 13.73 8.70
C PHE A 58 9.36 13.96 9.27
N THR A 59 10.40 13.93 8.45
CA THR A 59 11.78 14.23 8.93
C THR A 59 12.03 15.73 9.11
N GLY A 60 11.43 16.58 8.24
CA GLY A 60 11.64 18.03 8.27
C GLY A 60 10.67 18.80 9.18
N ALA A 61 9.40 18.39 9.22
CA ALA A 61 8.33 19.10 9.95
C ALA A 61 7.59 18.19 10.95
N GLY A 62 8.09 16.97 11.21
CA GLY A 62 7.41 15.98 12.05
C GLY A 62 7.14 16.49 13.48
N GLU A 63 8.09 17.19 14.07
CA GLU A 63 7.94 17.77 15.41
C GLU A 63 6.87 18.87 15.43
N GLN A 64 6.81 19.71 14.40
CA GLN A 64 5.80 20.78 14.28
C GLN A 64 4.40 20.19 14.04
N LEU A 65 4.29 19.15 13.22
CA LEU A 65 3.03 18.45 12.95
C LEU A 65 2.49 17.76 14.20
N ILE A 66 3.36 17.17 15.01
CA ILE A 66 2.96 16.55 16.27
C ILE A 66 2.55 17.60 17.30
N ARG A 67 3.26 18.73 17.40
CA ARG A 67 2.89 19.84 18.27
C ARG A 67 1.54 20.47 17.88
N LEU A 68 1.21 20.53 16.59
CA LEU A 68 -0.06 21.04 16.09
C LEU A 68 -1.23 20.14 16.55
N TYR A 69 -0.98 18.84 16.67
CA TYR A 69 -1.99 17.83 17.06
C TYR A 69 -2.02 17.54 18.58
N LEU A 70 -0.89 17.78 19.26
CA LEU A 70 -0.73 17.64 20.71
C LEU A 70 -0.69 19.02 21.34
N SER A 71 -1.83 19.54 21.73
CA SER A 71 -1.85 20.65 22.67
C SER A 71 -1.34 20.18 24.03
N GLY A 72 -0.01 20.09 24.22
CA GLY A 72 0.55 20.07 25.55
C GLY A 72 1.62 19.05 25.93
N GLU A 73 1.86 17.95 25.24
CA GLU A 73 2.93 17.01 25.62
C GLU A 73 3.90 16.75 24.46
N SER A 74 5.14 17.19 24.63
CA SER A 74 6.22 16.99 23.67
C SER A 74 6.85 15.61 23.87
N GLU A 75 6.32 14.58 23.20
CA GLU A 75 7.07 13.37 22.96
C GLU A 75 8.08 13.65 21.83
N SER A 76 9.37 13.51 22.11
CA SER A 76 10.41 13.66 21.10
C SER A 76 10.26 12.61 20.02
N VAL A 77 9.94 13.05 18.81
CA VAL A 77 9.85 12.16 17.64
C VAL A 77 11.24 11.75 17.25
N ASP A 78 11.55 10.46 17.38
CA ASP A 78 12.79 9.89 16.86
C ASP A 78 12.66 9.73 15.32
N PRO A 79 13.37 10.56 14.51
CA PRO A 79 13.27 10.52 13.06
C PRO A 79 13.63 9.16 12.48
N ALA A 80 14.54 8.42 13.12
CA ALA A 80 14.96 7.10 12.68
C ALA A 80 13.84 6.06 12.84
N LYS A 81 13.10 6.11 13.95
CA LYS A 81 11.94 5.25 14.17
C LYS A 81 10.80 5.59 13.21
N THR A 82 10.53 6.87 12.99
CA THR A 82 9.51 7.33 12.04
C THR A 82 9.82 6.85 10.63
N LEU A 83 11.08 6.95 10.19
CA LEU A 83 11.52 6.45 8.90
C LEU A 83 11.39 4.92 8.82
N ALA A 84 11.76 4.19 9.87
CA ALA A 84 11.64 2.72 9.90
C ALA A 84 10.17 2.27 9.80
N TYR A 85 9.25 2.92 10.51
CA TYR A 85 7.81 2.65 10.39
C TYR A 85 7.27 3.01 9.01
N GLY A 86 7.70 4.14 8.44
CA GLY A 86 7.34 4.54 7.09
C GLY A 86 7.80 3.53 6.04
N MET A 87 9.03 3.02 6.14
CA MET A 87 9.57 1.98 5.24
C MET A 87 8.80 0.66 5.36
N ALA A 88 8.44 0.24 6.58
CA ALA A 88 7.61 -0.94 6.78
C ALA A 88 6.23 -0.76 6.12
N TYR A 89 5.66 0.43 6.23
CA TYR A 89 4.37 0.78 5.65
C TYR A 89 4.40 0.81 4.12
N LEU A 90 5.42 1.44 3.52
CA LEU A 90 5.62 1.45 2.07
C LEU A 90 5.68 0.03 1.50
N ARG A 91 6.41 -0.87 2.17
CA ARG A 91 6.50 -2.27 1.76
C ARG A 91 5.11 -2.92 1.71
N ILE A 92 4.29 -2.70 2.74
CA ILE A 92 2.92 -3.22 2.80
C ILE A 92 2.05 -2.65 1.66
N MET A 93 2.17 -1.36 1.38
CA MET A 93 1.41 -0.71 0.32
C MET A 93 1.80 -1.21 -1.08
N ILE A 94 3.10 -1.31 -1.37
CA ILE A 94 3.57 -1.84 -2.66
C ILE A 94 3.08 -3.28 -2.87
N GLN A 95 3.04 -4.09 -1.83
CA GLN A 95 2.51 -5.45 -1.88
C GLN A 95 1.02 -5.49 -2.27
N GLY A 96 0.24 -4.47 -1.88
CA GLY A 96 -1.17 -4.34 -2.22
C GLY A 96 -1.46 -3.99 -3.67
N LEU A 97 -0.51 -3.39 -4.41
CA LEU A 97 -0.74 -2.89 -5.77
C LEU A 97 -1.09 -3.99 -6.76
N LEU A 98 -0.43 -5.14 -6.67
CA LEU A 98 -0.68 -6.26 -7.58
C LEU A 98 -2.06 -6.92 -7.34
N PRO A 99 -2.50 -7.21 -6.09
CA PRO A 99 -3.86 -7.63 -5.81
C PRO A 99 -4.93 -6.65 -6.32
N PHE A 100 -4.71 -5.34 -6.20
CA PHE A 100 -5.60 -4.33 -6.75
C PHE A 100 -5.68 -4.42 -8.28
N THR A 101 -4.54 -4.51 -8.95
CA THR A 101 -4.49 -4.62 -10.41
C THR A 101 -5.15 -5.91 -10.91
N LEU A 102 -4.99 -7.04 -10.23
CA LEU A 102 -5.69 -8.28 -10.57
C LEU A 102 -7.21 -8.11 -10.50
N ARG A 103 -7.72 -7.44 -9.45
CA ARG A 103 -9.16 -7.14 -9.32
C ARG A 103 -9.66 -6.24 -10.44
N GLU A 104 -8.90 -5.25 -10.86
CA GLU A 104 -9.20 -4.39 -12.00
C GLU A 104 -9.26 -5.18 -13.32
N CYS A 105 -8.46 -6.24 -13.43
CA CYS A 105 -8.47 -7.19 -14.54
C CYS A 105 -9.52 -8.30 -14.37
N GLY A 106 -10.45 -8.18 -13.46
CA GLY A 106 -11.53 -9.15 -13.24
C GLY A 106 -11.14 -10.39 -12.43
N GLU A 107 -9.85 -10.56 -12.10
CA GLU A 107 -9.38 -11.67 -11.25
C GLU A 107 -9.57 -11.32 -9.78
N THR A 108 -10.66 -11.80 -9.20
CA THR A 108 -11.01 -11.52 -7.79
C THR A 108 -10.77 -12.71 -6.87
N VAL A 109 -10.75 -13.92 -7.41
CA VAL A 109 -10.69 -15.17 -6.64
C VAL A 109 -9.31 -15.34 -5.99
N VAL A 110 -8.24 -15.08 -6.74
CA VAL A 110 -6.87 -15.24 -6.23
C VAL A 110 -6.56 -14.23 -5.14
N PRO A 111 -6.79 -12.91 -5.29
CA PRO A 111 -6.64 -11.96 -4.19
C PRO A 111 -7.51 -12.28 -2.97
N MET A 112 -8.74 -12.81 -3.19
CA MET A 112 -9.60 -13.24 -2.09
C MET A 112 -8.99 -14.41 -1.31
N LYS A 113 -8.56 -15.47 -2.00
CA LYS A 113 -7.93 -16.64 -1.36
C LYS A 113 -6.65 -16.26 -0.64
N ALA A 114 -5.81 -15.40 -1.24
CA ALA A 114 -4.60 -14.89 -0.63
C ALA A 114 -4.92 -14.09 0.65
N GLY A 115 -5.94 -13.23 0.62
CA GLY A 115 -6.39 -12.47 1.78
C GLY A 115 -6.91 -13.35 2.91
N ILE A 116 -7.74 -14.36 2.61
CA ILE A 116 -8.22 -15.34 3.61
C ILE A 116 -7.03 -16.06 4.24
N THR A 117 -6.08 -16.53 3.44
CA THR A 117 -4.87 -17.19 3.94
C THR A 117 -4.06 -16.26 4.84
N ALA A 118 -3.92 -14.98 4.46
CA ALA A 118 -3.22 -13.99 5.27
C ALA A 118 -3.92 -13.76 6.62
N VAL A 119 -5.25 -13.71 6.65
CA VAL A 119 -6.02 -13.56 7.91
C VAL A 119 -5.81 -14.76 8.82
N LEU A 120 -5.86 -15.98 8.29
CA LEU A 120 -5.63 -17.20 9.07
C LEU A 120 -4.21 -17.25 9.64
N ILE A 121 -3.22 -16.89 8.84
CA ILE A 121 -1.81 -16.81 9.28
C ILE A 121 -1.63 -15.71 10.33
N ASN A 122 -2.25 -14.55 10.13
CA ASN A 122 -2.22 -13.46 11.12
C ASN A 122 -2.80 -13.91 12.47
N LEU A 123 -3.95 -14.58 12.45
CA LEU A 123 -4.59 -15.11 13.66
C LEU A 123 -3.69 -16.11 14.37
N LEU A 124 -3.10 -17.05 13.62
CA LEU A 124 -2.20 -18.07 14.16
C LEU A 124 -0.96 -17.45 14.81
N PHE A 125 -0.26 -16.57 14.08
CA PHE A 125 0.95 -15.93 14.60
C PHE A 125 0.65 -14.94 15.73
N ASN A 126 -0.50 -14.27 15.73
CA ASN A 126 -0.95 -13.47 16.87
C ASN A 126 -1.07 -14.36 18.14
N TYR A 127 -1.74 -15.51 18.01
CA TYR A 127 -1.87 -16.43 19.14
C TYR A 127 -0.50 -16.92 19.64
N ILE A 128 0.42 -17.26 18.74
CA ILE A 128 1.76 -17.76 19.10
C ILE A 128 2.60 -16.66 19.75
N LEU A 129 2.69 -15.48 19.12
CA LEU A 129 3.66 -14.44 19.49
C LEU A 129 3.16 -13.53 20.63
N ILE A 130 1.84 -13.32 20.75
CA ILE A 130 1.30 -12.53 21.87
C ILE A 130 1.38 -13.32 23.15
N TYR A 131 0.97 -14.61 23.13
CA TYR A 131 0.87 -15.45 24.32
C TYR A 131 2.07 -16.35 24.57
N GLY A 132 3.09 -16.34 23.70
CA GLY A 132 4.29 -17.16 23.86
C GLY A 132 4.03 -18.67 23.76
N LYS A 133 3.11 -19.09 22.89
CA LYS A 133 2.80 -20.51 22.70
C LYS A 133 3.85 -21.21 21.83
N PHE A 134 3.92 -22.55 21.94
CA PHE A 134 4.86 -23.40 21.18
C PHE A 134 6.35 -23.03 21.40
N GLY A 135 6.71 -22.51 22.57
CA GLY A 135 8.09 -22.14 22.90
C GLY A 135 8.54 -20.77 22.33
N ALA A 136 7.64 -20.00 21.75
CA ALA A 136 7.93 -18.65 21.32
C ALA A 136 8.00 -17.68 22.50
N PRO A 137 8.82 -16.62 22.45
CA PRO A 137 8.84 -15.60 23.49
C PRO A 137 7.52 -14.81 23.52
N VAL A 138 7.09 -14.40 24.71
CA VAL A 138 5.91 -13.52 24.88
C VAL A 138 6.29 -12.12 24.42
N LEU A 139 5.83 -11.72 23.24
CA LEU A 139 6.16 -10.41 22.63
C LEU A 139 5.03 -9.38 22.78
N GLY A 140 3.83 -9.77 23.23
CA GLY A 140 2.69 -8.87 23.38
C GLY A 140 2.38 -8.07 22.10
N VAL A 141 2.33 -6.75 22.21
CA VAL A 141 2.03 -5.83 21.07
C VAL A 141 3.05 -5.94 19.94
N ARG A 142 4.33 -6.17 20.25
CA ARG A 142 5.37 -6.39 19.23
C ARG A 142 5.10 -7.67 18.44
N GLY A 143 4.60 -8.71 19.11
CA GLY A 143 4.19 -9.96 18.48
C GLY A 143 3.06 -9.76 17.47
N ALA A 144 2.06 -8.94 17.82
CA ALA A 144 0.97 -8.59 16.92
C ALA A 144 1.45 -7.85 15.66
N ALA A 145 2.39 -6.91 15.81
CA ALA A 145 2.98 -6.20 14.69
C ALA A 145 3.75 -7.14 13.74
N ILE A 146 4.54 -8.05 14.29
CA ILE A 146 5.28 -9.05 13.53
C ILE A 146 4.31 -9.99 12.79
N ALA A 147 3.26 -10.48 13.45
CA ALA A 147 2.24 -11.33 12.85
C ALA A 147 1.57 -10.65 11.65
N THR A 148 1.25 -9.36 11.78
CA THR A 148 0.66 -8.55 10.71
C THR A 148 1.62 -8.44 9.52
N VAL A 149 2.88 -8.13 9.75
CA VAL A 149 3.87 -8.02 8.68
C VAL A 149 4.06 -9.38 7.97
N LEU A 150 4.20 -10.47 8.72
CA LEU A 150 4.36 -11.82 8.16
C LEU A 150 3.16 -12.21 7.29
N SER A 151 1.93 -11.98 7.76
CA SER A 151 0.72 -12.31 7.02
C SER A 151 0.64 -11.54 5.68
N ARG A 152 1.03 -10.26 5.67
CA ARG A 152 1.09 -9.46 4.45
C ARG A 152 2.14 -9.96 3.45
N TYR A 153 3.31 -10.39 3.94
CA TYR A 153 4.31 -11.02 3.07
C TYR A 153 3.80 -12.31 2.43
N VAL A 154 3.09 -13.15 3.21
CA VAL A 154 2.51 -14.39 2.65
C VAL A 154 1.46 -14.07 1.58
N GLU A 155 0.58 -13.10 1.82
CA GLU A 155 -0.38 -12.63 0.83
C GLU A 155 0.31 -12.20 -0.47
N ALA A 156 1.34 -11.36 -0.35
CA ALA A 156 2.14 -10.89 -1.48
C ALA A 156 2.81 -12.04 -2.25
N ILE A 157 3.42 -12.99 -1.55
CA ILE A 157 4.08 -14.16 -2.17
C ILE A 157 3.07 -14.99 -2.95
N ILE A 158 1.89 -15.25 -2.40
CA ILE A 158 0.84 -16.00 -3.08
C ILE A 158 0.43 -15.28 -4.38
N VAL A 159 0.10 -13.99 -4.29
CA VAL A 159 -0.36 -13.22 -5.46
C VAL A 159 0.74 -13.07 -6.51
N ILE A 160 1.97 -12.70 -6.11
CA ILE A 160 3.09 -12.55 -7.04
C ILE A 160 3.41 -13.88 -7.73
N SER A 161 3.49 -14.97 -6.96
CA SER A 161 3.80 -16.30 -7.50
C SER A 161 2.73 -16.77 -8.47
N TRP A 162 1.45 -16.55 -8.14
CA TRP A 162 0.35 -16.90 -9.02
C TRP A 162 0.38 -16.08 -10.31
N THR A 163 0.50 -14.77 -10.21
CA THR A 163 0.53 -13.87 -11.38
C THR A 163 1.65 -14.23 -12.35
N HIS A 164 2.84 -14.54 -11.83
CA HIS A 164 3.99 -14.90 -12.66
C HIS A 164 3.94 -16.33 -13.21
N ARG A 165 3.22 -17.23 -12.57
CA ARG A 165 3.01 -18.61 -13.10
C ARG A 165 1.93 -18.62 -14.19
N HIS A 166 0.95 -17.71 -14.10
CA HIS A 166 -0.17 -17.62 -15.03
C HIS A 166 -0.01 -16.43 -16.00
N THR A 167 1.18 -16.27 -16.57
CA THR A 167 1.50 -15.16 -17.50
C THR A 167 0.69 -15.21 -18.80
N LYS A 168 0.17 -16.38 -19.18
CA LYS A 168 -0.75 -16.52 -20.33
C LYS A 168 -2.08 -15.84 -20.11
N GLU A 169 -2.57 -15.83 -18.88
CA GLU A 169 -3.80 -15.17 -18.45
C GLU A 169 -3.53 -13.71 -18.05
N ASN A 170 -2.35 -13.45 -17.49
CA ASN A 170 -1.91 -12.14 -17.02
C ASN A 170 -0.86 -11.54 -17.96
N LEU A 171 -1.25 -11.23 -19.19
CA LEU A 171 -0.35 -10.71 -20.22
C LEU A 171 0.34 -9.39 -19.80
N PHE A 172 -0.28 -8.60 -18.93
CA PHE A 172 0.32 -7.38 -18.39
C PHE A 172 1.55 -7.65 -17.51
N ALA A 173 1.66 -8.85 -16.91
CA ALA A 173 2.82 -9.22 -16.09
C ALA A 173 4.07 -9.49 -16.94
N HIS A 174 3.90 -9.79 -18.22
CA HIS A 174 5.02 -10.06 -19.11
C HIS A 174 5.80 -8.78 -19.42
N GLY A 175 7.05 -8.72 -18.99
CA GLY A 175 7.91 -7.54 -19.19
C GLY A 175 7.64 -6.35 -18.27
N LEU A 176 6.87 -6.54 -17.17
CA LEU A 176 6.53 -5.50 -16.20
C LEU A 176 7.78 -4.74 -15.68
N TYR A 177 8.85 -5.47 -15.39
CA TYR A 177 10.08 -4.92 -14.79
C TYR A 177 11.16 -4.56 -15.83
N ARG A 178 10.89 -4.74 -17.14
CA ARG A 178 11.90 -4.56 -18.17
C ARG A 178 12.17 -3.10 -18.50
N ASN A 179 11.13 -2.27 -18.49
CA ASN A 179 11.20 -0.83 -18.72
C ASN A 179 10.21 -0.12 -17.79
N PHE A 180 10.67 0.91 -17.08
CA PHE A 180 9.79 1.79 -16.27
C PHE A 180 9.39 3.04 -17.06
N HIS A 181 9.26 2.91 -18.38
CA HIS A 181 8.76 4.01 -19.20
C HIS A 181 7.24 4.11 -19.05
N ILE A 182 6.78 5.26 -18.59
CA ILE A 182 5.37 5.59 -18.49
C ILE A 182 5.08 6.72 -19.48
N PRO A 183 4.14 6.56 -20.42
CA PRO A 183 3.78 7.63 -21.34
C PRO A 183 3.32 8.88 -20.56
N VAL A 184 3.94 10.03 -20.83
CA VAL A 184 3.64 11.29 -20.11
C VAL A 184 2.16 11.68 -20.24
N HIS A 185 1.58 11.42 -21.42
CA HIS A 185 0.16 11.66 -21.66
C HIS A 185 -0.73 10.82 -20.72
N LEU A 186 -0.42 9.54 -20.55
CA LEU A 186 -1.14 8.65 -19.61
C LEU A 186 -0.99 9.12 -18.17
N ALA A 187 0.24 9.44 -17.75
CA ALA A 187 0.51 9.98 -16.42
C ALA A 187 -0.30 11.27 -16.16
N GLY A 188 -0.34 12.18 -17.13
CA GLY A 188 -1.13 13.42 -17.03
C GLY A 188 -2.63 13.16 -16.92
N GLN A 189 -3.18 12.21 -17.67
CA GLN A 189 -4.59 11.83 -17.58
C GLN A 189 -4.94 11.19 -16.23
N ILE A 190 -4.10 10.27 -15.75
CA ILE A 190 -4.28 9.63 -14.44
C ILE A 190 -4.24 10.69 -13.33
N LEU A 191 -3.27 11.59 -13.35
CA LEU A 191 -3.18 12.66 -12.37
C LEU A 191 -4.40 13.57 -12.40
N ARG A 192 -4.84 14.00 -13.58
CA ARG A 192 -6.01 14.87 -13.72
C ARG A 192 -7.29 14.25 -13.18
N LYS A 193 -7.53 12.96 -13.43
CA LYS A 193 -8.72 12.23 -12.94
C LYS A 193 -8.55 11.70 -11.52
N GLY A 194 -7.33 11.37 -11.10
CA GLY A 194 -7.03 10.87 -9.77
C GLY A 194 -6.96 11.96 -8.70
N THR A 195 -6.57 13.20 -9.06
CA THR A 195 -6.46 14.31 -8.10
C THR A 195 -7.78 14.60 -7.36
N PRO A 196 -8.95 14.67 -8.00
CA PRO A 196 -10.22 14.86 -7.27
C PRO A 196 -10.51 13.72 -6.29
N LEU A 197 -10.21 12.47 -6.67
CA LEU A 197 -10.38 11.30 -5.80
C LEU A 197 -9.45 11.37 -4.60
N MET A 198 -8.17 11.70 -4.83
CA MET A 198 -7.19 11.88 -3.77
C MET A 198 -7.58 12.99 -2.80
N LEU A 199 -8.07 14.13 -3.31
CA LEU A 199 -8.55 15.23 -2.49
C LEU A 199 -9.77 14.83 -1.67
N ASN A 200 -10.73 14.13 -2.25
CA ASN A 200 -11.92 13.64 -1.55
C ASN A 200 -11.54 12.70 -0.39
N GLU A 201 -10.67 11.71 -0.63
CA GLU A 201 -10.19 10.78 0.40
C GLU A 201 -9.41 11.51 1.49
N THR A 202 -8.58 12.49 1.11
CA THR A 202 -7.80 13.29 2.06
C THR A 202 -8.70 14.16 2.94
N LEU A 203 -9.68 14.86 2.35
CA LEU A 203 -10.64 15.68 3.10
C LEU A 203 -11.49 14.82 4.03
N TRP A 204 -11.96 13.66 3.55
CA TRP A 204 -12.72 12.73 4.38
C TRP A 204 -11.90 12.22 5.56
N SER A 205 -10.63 11.87 5.33
CA SER A 205 -9.72 11.40 6.38
C SER A 205 -9.40 12.47 7.42
N LEU A 206 -9.24 13.72 6.99
CA LEU A 206 -9.05 14.86 7.90
C LEU A 206 -10.30 15.11 8.74
N GLY A 207 -11.49 15.02 8.14
CA GLY A 207 -12.76 15.13 8.88
C GLY A 207 -12.97 14.01 9.91
N MET A 208 -12.45 12.81 9.66
CA MET A 208 -12.51 11.70 10.62
C MET A 208 -11.45 11.80 11.73
N ALA A 209 -10.37 12.55 11.48
CA ALA A 209 -9.27 12.74 12.42
C ALA A 209 -9.47 13.95 13.36
N ALA A 210 -10.38 14.87 13.01
CA ALA A 210 -10.75 16.06 13.80
C ALA A 210 -11.75 15.73 14.91
#